data_2b865923e3a754916dab2ab3dd0aef13
#
_entry.id   2b865923e3a754916dab2ab3dd0aef13
#
_cell.length_a   1.000
_cell.length_b   1.000
_cell.length_c   1.000
_cell.angle_alpha   90.00
_cell.angle_beta   90.00
_cell.angle_gamma   90.00
#
_symmetry.space_group_name_H-M   'P 1'
#
loop_
_entity.id
_entity.type
_entity.pdbx_description
1 polymer ?
#
loop_
_entity_poly.entity_id
_entity_poly.type
_entity_poly.pdbx_seq_one_letter_code
_entity_poly.pdbx_strand_id
1 'polypeptide(L)'
;MLQLIDKKYKVIIYLILLFALSTTSGKFIEKKNNYSFVNKIKVDIEGLSSSENLEILNKLNNILSLNIFNIDKQEIKEIIDKYNIIEEYEVKKIYPSIIKINIKPTKFIARISDKHQLFVGTNGKLIENKIY
;
A
#
# COMPACT_ATOMS: atom_id res chain seq x y z
N MET A 1 43.63 -35.64 13.31
CA MET A 1 44.65 -34.54 13.23
C MET A 1 44.12 -33.14 13.60
N LEU A 2 43.01 -33.00 14.32
CA LEU A 2 42.39 -31.69 14.68
C LEU A 2 42.50 -31.33 16.17
N GLN A 3 43.26 -32.09 16.95
CA GLN A 3 43.37 -31.90 18.41
C GLN A 3 44.53 -31.05 18.90
N LEU A 4 45.40 -30.56 18.02
CA LEU A 4 46.63 -29.86 18.37
C LEU A 4 46.58 -28.33 18.22
N ILE A 5 45.40 -27.78 17.95
CA ILE A 5 45.29 -26.31 17.88
C ILE A 5 44.90 -25.79 19.26
N ASP A 6 45.80 -25.05 19.86
CA ASP A 6 45.62 -24.37 21.16
C ASP A 6 44.31 -23.58 21.20
N LYS A 7 43.62 -23.57 22.34
CA LYS A 7 42.33 -22.84 22.49
C LYS A 7 42.40 -21.40 21.99
N LYS A 8 43.54 -20.73 22.15
CA LYS A 8 43.77 -19.36 21.67
C LYS A 8 43.69 -19.24 20.15
N TYR A 9 44.30 -20.19 19.43
CA TYR A 9 44.26 -20.18 17.97
C TYR A 9 42.85 -20.50 17.41
N LYS A 10 42.11 -21.36 18.08
CA LYS A 10 40.70 -21.61 17.71
C LYS A 10 39.84 -20.35 17.80
N VAL A 11 40.00 -19.57 18.87
CA VAL A 11 39.27 -18.31 19.04
C VAL A 11 39.66 -17.32 17.95
N ILE A 12 40.93 -17.20 17.61
CA ILE A 12 41.41 -16.31 16.54
C ILE A 12 40.85 -16.73 15.19
N ILE A 13 40.82 -18.02 14.89
CA ILE A 13 40.22 -18.54 13.62
C ILE A 13 38.75 -18.21 13.55
N TYR A 14 37.97 -18.39 14.62
CA TYR A 14 36.56 -18.02 14.66
C TYR A 14 36.32 -16.52 14.46
N LEU A 15 37.17 -15.66 15.07
CA LEU A 15 37.07 -14.22 14.86
C LEU A 15 37.37 -13.81 13.41
N ILE A 16 38.39 -14.40 12.79
CA ILE A 16 38.73 -14.15 11.39
C ILE A 16 37.57 -14.61 10.48
N LEU A 17 36.97 -15.76 10.75
CA LEU A 17 35.87 -16.32 9.96
C LEU A 17 34.61 -15.47 10.12
N LEU A 18 34.33 -14.98 11.33
CA LEU A 18 33.22 -14.06 11.60
C LEU A 18 33.44 -12.72 10.91
N PHE A 19 34.65 -12.19 10.92
CA PHE A 19 35.02 -10.96 10.22
C PHE A 19 34.89 -11.11 8.70
N ALA A 20 35.35 -12.25 8.16
CA ALA A 20 35.20 -12.56 6.74
C ALA A 20 33.72 -12.67 6.31
N LEU A 21 32.88 -13.31 7.11
CA LEU A 21 31.43 -13.36 6.87
C LEU A 21 30.77 -11.97 6.95
N SER A 22 31.18 -11.14 7.89
CA SER A 22 30.69 -9.77 8.04
C SER A 22 31.04 -8.88 6.85
N THR A 23 32.25 -9.02 6.31
CA THR A 23 32.69 -8.22 5.15
C THR A 23 32.09 -8.69 3.83
N THR A 24 31.73 -9.99 3.69
CA THR A 24 31.07 -10.49 2.48
C THR A 24 29.60 -10.10 2.42
N SER A 25 28.93 -9.88 3.55
CA SER A 25 27.53 -9.47 3.58
C SER A 25 27.27 -8.12 2.89
N GLY A 26 28.23 -7.20 2.92
CA GLY A 26 28.10 -5.88 2.28
C GLY A 26 28.11 -5.91 0.74
N LYS A 27 28.79 -6.88 0.13
CA LYS A 27 28.87 -6.99 -1.33
C LYS A 27 27.69 -7.72 -1.99
N PHE A 28 26.91 -8.47 -1.21
CA PHE A 28 25.70 -9.12 -1.70
C PHE A 28 24.51 -8.15 -1.86
N ILE A 29 24.57 -6.98 -1.23
CA ILE A 29 23.47 -6.00 -1.29
C ILE A 29 23.55 -5.13 -2.55
N GLU A 30 24.72 -4.97 -3.18
CA GLU A 30 24.88 -4.18 -4.41
C GLU A 30 24.61 -4.92 -5.72
N LYS A 31 24.46 -6.24 -5.70
CA LYS A 31 23.78 -6.85 -6.81
C LYS A 31 22.33 -6.40 -6.74
N LYS A 32 22.05 -5.32 -7.45
CA LYS A 32 20.74 -4.84 -7.86
C LYS A 32 20.01 -6.01 -8.54
N ASN A 33 19.74 -7.03 -7.75
CA ASN A 33 18.78 -8.03 -8.08
C ASN A 33 17.49 -7.24 -8.13
N ASN A 34 17.08 -6.88 -9.33
CA ASN A 34 15.71 -6.63 -9.67
C ASN A 34 14.90 -7.91 -9.35
N TYR A 35 14.97 -8.37 -8.11
CA TYR A 35 13.88 -9.11 -7.53
C TYR A 35 12.76 -8.07 -7.41
N SER A 36 12.13 -7.83 -8.53
CA SER A 36 10.80 -7.33 -8.59
C SER A 36 9.91 -8.32 -7.83
N PHE A 37 10.10 -8.36 -6.50
CA PHE A 37 9.09 -8.90 -5.58
C PHE A 37 7.86 -7.99 -5.57
N VAL A 38 7.88 -6.96 -6.37
CA VAL A 38 6.73 -6.13 -6.65
C VAL A 38 5.94 -6.83 -7.74
N ASN A 39 5.30 -7.90 -7.38
CA ASN A 39 4.08 -8.26 -8.07
C ASN A 39 3.23 -6.98 -8.06
N LYS A 40 2.83 -6.55 -9.24
CA LYS A 40 1.94 -5.41 -9.45
C LYS A 40 0.90 -5.41 -8.34
N ILE A 41 0.87 -4.36 -7.52
CA ILE A 41 -0.05 -4.29 -6.39
C ILE A 41 -1.46 -4.40 -6.95
N LYS A 42 -2.18 -5.41 -6.50
CA LYS A 42 -3.59 -5.58 -6.85
C LYS A 42 -4.42 -4.76 -5.87
N VAL A 43 -5.15 -3.79 -6.38
CA VAL A 43 -6.13 -3.05 -5.60
C VAL A 43 -7.50 -3.63 -5.86
N ASP A 44 -8.17 -3.95 -4.80
CA ASP A 44 -9.54 -4.42 -4.79
C ASP A 44 -10.40 -3.37 -4.07
N ILE A 45 -11.30 -2.73 -4.80
CA ILE A 45 -12.18 -1.70 -4.26
C ILE A 45 -13.60 -2.22 -4.35
N GLU A 46 -14.27 -2.26 -3.21
CA GLU A 46 -15.66 -2.72 -3.10
C GLU A 46 -16.53 -1.61 -2.50
N GLY A 47 -17.76 -1.51 -2.92
CA GLY A 47 -18.79 -0.68 -2.28
C GLY A 47 -19.33 0.46 -3.11
N LEU A 48 -18.67 0.89 -4.19
CA LEU A 48 -19.15 1.92 -5.12
C LEU A 48 -19.58 1.29 -6.46
N SER A 49 -20.14 2.12 -7.34
CA SER A 49 -20.40 1.70 -8.72
C SER A 49 -19.11 1.36 -9.46
N SER A 50 -19.21 0.56 -10.51
CA SER A 50 -18.02 0.13 -11.27
C SER A 50 -17.24 1.30 -11.87
N SER A 51 -17.91 2.37 -12.30
CA SER A 51 -17.27 3.57 -12.87
C SER A 51 -16.51 4.36 -11.81
N GLU A 52 -17.08 4.54 -10.62
CA GLU A 52 -16.46 5.26 -9.50
C GLU A 52 -15.27 4.47 -8.93
N ASN A 53 -15.42 3.15 -8.82
CA ASN A 53 -14.30 2.28 -8.41
C ASN A 53 -13.13 2.39 -9.38
N LEU A 54 -13.39 2.43 -10.70
CA LEU A 54 -12.34 2.59 -11.71
C LEU A 54 -11.66 3.95 -11.65
N GLU A 55 -12.40 5.02 -11.39
CA GLU A 55 -11.81 6.36 -11.24
C GLU A 55 -10.86 6.42 -10.06
N ILE A 56 -11.28 5.91 -8.90
CA ILE A 56 -10.44 5.85 -7.70
C ILE A 56 -9.21 4.96 -7.94
N LEU A 57 -9.41 3.81 -8.59
CA LEU A 57 -8.34 2.87 -8.91
C LEU A 57 -7.29 3.52 -9.82
N ASN A 58 -7.70 4.27 -10.83
CA ASN A 58 -6.78 4.98 -11.72
C ASN A 58 -5.96 6.05 -10.98
N LYS A 59 -6.56 6.77 -10.03
CA LYS A 59 -5.84 7.75 -9.20
C LYS A 59 -4.87 7.07 -8.23
N LEU A 60 -5.25 5.93 -7.69
CA LEU A 60 -4.39 5.14 -6.80
C LEU A 60 -3.25 4.44 -7.55
N ASN A 61 -3.44 4.05 -8.81
CA ASN A 61 -2.41 3.35 -9.59
C ASN A 61 -1.07 4.11 -9.67
N ASN A 62 -1.10 5.44 -9.64
CA ASN A 62 0.11 6.26 -9.64
C ASN A 62 0.95 6.08 -8.36
N ILE A 63 0.28 5.84 -7.23
CA ILE A 63 0.91 5.59 -5.93
C ILE A 63 1.28 4.11 -5.79
N LEU A 64 0.48 3.23 -6.38
CA LEU A 64 0.62 1.78 -6.29
C LEU A 64 1.76 1.19 -7.14
N SER A 65 2.45 2.02 -7.92
CA SER A 65 3.71 1.64 -8.56
C SER A 65 4.85 1.43 -7.55
N LEU A 66 4.64 1.85 -6.31
CA LEU A 66 5.59 1.70 -5.21
C LEU A 66 5.47 0.31 -4.56
N ASN A 67 6.48 -0.04 -3.78
CA ASN A 67 6.45 -1.26 -2.98
C ASN A 67 5.36 -1.14 -1.90
N ILE A 68 4.59 -2.21 -1.65
CA ILE A 68 3.51 -2.24 -0.63
C ILE A 68 3.99 -1.81 0.77
N PHE A 69 5.28 -2.01 1.07
CA PHE A 69 5.88 -1.58 2.33
C PHE A 69 6.03 -0.06 2.44
N ASN A 70 6.25 0.60 1.30
CA ASN A 70 6.50 2.05 1.23
C ASN A 70 5.21 2.87 1.04
N ILE A 71 4.07 2.21 0.80
CA ILE A 71 2.80 2.90 0.65
C ILE A 71 2.34 3.42 2.00
N ASP A 72 2.19 4.74 2.10
CA ASP A 72 1.59 5.36 3.28
C ASP A 72 0.07 5.29 3.20
N LYS A 73 -0.56 4.92 4.33
CA LYS A 73 -2.01 4.96 4.46
C LYS A 73 -2.55 6.40 4.35
N GLN A 74 -1.73 7.38 4.71
CA GLN A 74 -2.10 8.78 4.63
C GLN A 74 -2.28 9.25 3.18
N GLU A 75 -1.42 8.80 2.25
CA GLU A 75 -1.56 9.11 0.82
C GLU A 75 -2.86 8.54 0.24
N ILE A 76 -3.20 7.30 0.62
CA ILE A 76 -4.48 6.69 0.21
C ILE A 76 -5.66 7.49 0.78
N LYS A 77 -5.56 7.90 2.05
CA LYS A 77 -6.58 8.71 2.72
C LYS A 77 -6.83 10.01 1.98
N GLU A 78 -5.79 10.75 1.63
CA GLU A 78 -5.89 12.03 0.93
C GLU A 78 -6.57 11.91 -0.45
N ILE A 79 -6.45 10.77 -1.10
CA ILE A 79 -7.17 10.52 -2.35
C ILE A 79 -8.63 10.23 -2.08
N ILE A 80 -8.93 9.36 -1.12
CA ILE A 80 -10.29 8.91 -0.84
C ILE A 80 -11.13 10.04 -0.26
N ASP A 81 -10.56 10.87 0.62
CA ASP A 81 -11.25 11.98 1.28
C ASP A 81 -11.74 13.07 0.30
N LYS A 82 -11.21 13.10 -0.93
CA LYS A 82 -11.68 14.00 -2.00
C LYS A 82 -13.04 13.58 -2.58
N TYR A 83 -13.49 12.37 -2.30
CA TYR A 83 -14.76 11.87 -2.81
C TYR A 83 -15.88 12.05 -1.78
N ASN A 84 -16.73 13.03 -2.02
CA ASN A 84 -17.83 13.37 -1.11
C ASN A 84 -18.87 12.25 -0.96
N ILE A 85 -18.93 11.33 -1.93
CA ILE A 85 -19.83 10.17 -1.91
C ILE A 85 -19.42 9.11 -0.88
N ILE A 86 -18.22 9.20 -0.33
CA ILE A 86 -17.70 8.22 0.63
C ILE A 86 -18.04 8.67 2.05
N GLU A 87 -18.74 7.83 2.79
CA GLU A 87 -19.05 8.02 4.20
C GLU A 87 -17.93 7.47 5.09
N GLU A 88 -17.59 6.21 4.87
CA GLU A 88 -16.57 5.50 5.61
C GLU A 88 -15.75 4.63 4.66
N TYR A 89 -14.51 4.36 5.01
CA TYR A 89 -13.68 3.41 4.28
C TYR A 89 -12.70 2.69 5.20
N GLU A 90 -12.28 1.51 4.79
CA GLU A 90 -11.27 0.71 5.47
C GLU A 90 -10.20 0.26 4.49
N VAL A 91 -8.93 0.49 4.84
CA VAL A 91 -7.78 0.06 4.04
C VAL A 91 -7.04 -1.06 4.73
N LYS A 92 -6.97 -2.22 4.07
CA LYS A 92 -6.23 -3.40 4.54
C LYS A 92 -5.09 -3.72 3.59
N LYS A 93 -3.87 -3.82 4.13
CA LYS A 93 -2.73 -4.36 3.41
C LYS A 93 -2.67 -5.86 3.63
N ILE A 94 -2.73 -6.62 2.55
CA ILE A 94 -2.62 -8.08 2.56
C ILE A 94 -1.33 -8.44 1.82
N TYR A 95 -0.33 -8.82 2.58
CA TYR A 95 0.98 -9.17 2.01
C TYR A 95 0.90 -10.44 1.16
N PRO A 96 1.71 -10.58 0.08
CA PRO A 96 2.81 -9.67 -0.27
C PRO A 96 2.43 -8.46 -1.14
N SER A 97 1.25 -8.41 -1.78
CA SER A 97 1.01 -7.44 -2.87
C SER A 97 -0.45 -7.02 -3.06
N ILE A 98 -1.30 -7.16 -2.05
CA ILE A 98 -2.73 -6.81 -2.17
C ILE A 98 -3.06 -5.67 -1.22
N ILE A 99 -3.75 -4.65 -1.75
CA ILE A 99 -4.42 -3.63 -0.95
C ILE A 99 -5.91 -3.78 -1.19
N LYS A 100 -6.64 -4.07 -0.13
CA LYS A 100 -8.09 -4.13 -0.15
C LYS A 100 -8.66 -2.85 0.46
N ILE A 101 -9.54 -2.18 -0.29
CA ILE A 101 -10.22 -0.96 0.14
C ILE A 101 -11.71 -1.25 0.13
N ASN A 102 -12.31 -1.29 1.30
CA ASN A 102 -13.76 -1.41 1.45
C ASN A 102 -14.32 0.00 1.63
N ILE A 103 -15.25 0.41 0.78
CA ILE A 103 -15.86 1.72 0.80
C ILE A 103 -17.33 1.57 1.13
N LYS A 104 -17.81 2.39 2.06
CA LYS A 104 -19.21 2.53 2.37
C LYS A 104 -19.70 3.86 1.79
N PRO A 105 -20.55 3.83 0.77
CA PRO A 105 -21.10 5.06 0.20
C PRO A 105 -22.06 5.74 1.18
N THR A 106 -22.11 7.05 1.13
CA THR A 106 -23.06 7.83 1.89
C THR A 106 -24.47 7.66 1.35
N LYS A 107 -25.46 7.75 2.22
CA LYS A 107 -26.87 7.76 1.81
C LYS A 107 -27.32 9.21 1.58
N PHE A 108 -28.12 9.42 0.54
CA PHE A 108 -28.70 10.75 0.29
C PHE A 108 -29.85 11.03 1.26
N ILE A 109 -29.77 12.17 1.95
CA ILE A 109 -30.77 12.60 2.94
C ILE A 109 -31.74 13.59 2.30
N ALA A 110 -31.21 14.55 1.54
CA ALA A 110 -31.97 15.62 0.96
C ALA A 110 -31.45 16.01 -0.42
N ARG A 111 -32.35 16.54 -1.24
CA ARG A 111 -32.04 17.14 -2.55
C ARG A 111 -32.15 18.66 -2.42
N ILE A 112 -31.05 19.35 -2.75
CA ILE A 112 -31.04 20.83 -2.63
C ILE A 112 -31.47 21.49 -3.93
N SER A 113 -31.05 20.95 -5.07
CA SER A 113 -31.32 21.56 -6.37
C SER A 113 -31.67 20.52 -7.42
N ASP A 114 -32.79 20.77 -8.13
CA ASP A 114 -33.20 19.92 -9.24
C ASP A 114 -32.38 20.20 -10.49
N LYS A 115 -31.96 21.45 -10.71
CA LYS A 115 -31.22 21.85 -11.90
C LYS A 115 -29.79 21.27 -11.92
N HIS A 116 -29.16 21.15 -10.75
CA HIS A 116 -27.78 20.69 -10.63
C HIS A 116 -27.65 19.31 -10.00
N GLN A 117 -28.78 18.64 -9.71
CA GLN A 117 -28.83 17.33 -9.06
C GLN A 117 -27.91 17.24 -7.83
N LEU A 118 -27.96 18.29 -7.00
CA LEU A 118 -27.19 18.39 -5.76
C LEU A 118 -27.94 17.70 -4.62
N PHE A 119 -27.25 16.79 -3.96
CA PHE A 119 -27.75 16.04 -2.82
C PHE A 119 -26.87 16.30 -1.59
N VAL A 120 -27.45 16.13 -0.41
CA VAL A 120 -26.73 16.08 0.85
C VAL A 120 -26.64 14.62 1.29
N GLY A 121 -25.44 14.19 1.59
CA GLY A 121 -25.20 12.86 2.16
C GLY A 121 -25.37 12.84 3.69
N THR A 122 -25.48 11.63 4.26
CA THR A 122 -25.46 11.41 5.73
C THR A 122 -24.18 11.95 6.38
N ASN A 123 -23.09 12.01 5.61
CA ASN A 123 -21.81 12.60 6.03
C ASN A 123 -21.81 14.14 6.03
N GLY A 124 -22.95 14.80 5.71
CA GLY A 124 -23.08 16.26 5.64
C GLY A 124 -22.43 16.92 4.44
N LYS A 125 -21.85 16.16 3.52
CA LYS A 125 -21.19 16.70 2.32
C LYS A 125 -22.18 16.86 1.16
N LEU A 126 -21.91 17.85 0.31
CA LEU A 126 -22.65 18.04 -0.94
C LEU A 126 -22.11 17.07 -2.00
N ILE A 127 -23.03 16.39 -2.65
CA ILE A 127 -22.73 15.40 -3.68
C ILE A 127 -23.46 15.81 -4.96
N GLU A 128 -22.70 15.97 -6.02
CA GLU A 128 -23.22 16.19 -7.35
C GLU A 128 -23.40 14.81 -8.01
N ASN A 129 -24.63 14.43 -8.31
CA ASN A 129 -24.91 13.19 -9.01
C ASN A 129 -24.68 13.42 -10.50
N LYS A 130 -23.52 13.01 -10.98
CA LYS A 130 -23.26 12.96 -12.42
C LYS A 130 -23.96 11.72 -12.97
N ILE A 131 -25.18 11.91 -13.46
CA ILE A 131 -25.83 10.87 -14.27
C ILE A 131 -25.10 10.84 -15.61
N TYR A 132 -24.37 9.77 -15.84
CA TYR A 132 -23.81 9.43 -17.14
C TYR A 132 -24.77 8.55 -17.90
#